data_3b256da020d14af3adeffa2d9c0a60ef
#
_entry.id   3b256da020d14af3adeffa2d9c0a60ef
#
_cell.length_a   1.000
_cell.length_b   1.000
_cell.length_c   1.000
_cell.angle_alpha   90.00
_cell.angle_beta   90.00
_cell.angle_gamma   90.00
#
_symmetry.space_group_name_H-M   'P 1'
#
loop_
_entity.id
_entity.type
_entity.pdbx_description
1 polymer ?
#
loop_
_entity_poly.entity_id
_entity_poly.type
_entity_poly.pdbx_seq_one_letter_code
_entity_poly.pdbx_strand_id
1 'polypeptide(L)'
;MKKQLLLLAMILLPLVASAHDIEVQNADGKTIYYNYINDGTELQVTYGGSNYNSYLNEYQGNVVIPEEVTYMNRTRKVTSIGSYAFYDCSGLTSVTIPNSVTSIGDFAFYYCSGLTSVTISNSVTSIGNSAFSSCSGLTSVTIPNSVTSIGNYAFSMCSGLTSVTIPNSVTSIGNHAFRYCFGLTSVTIPNSVTSIGDEAFYDCSGLTSVTIGSGVTSIGNNAFDGVDIPTVISLIENPFTITGKTSDYRTFSQNTFNNATLYVPNGTIDKYKATDGWKDFANIKEGNPTAINVVENIEENKAVIYNLNGVRQSGPKKGFNIINGKKVVLK
;
A
#
# COMPACT_ATOMS: atom_id res chain seq x y z
N MET A 1 -74.97 21.81 -8.38
CA MET A 1 -73.84 20.91 -8.02
C MET A 1 -72.63 21.37 -8.79
N LYS A 2 -71.71 22.11 -8.12
CA LYS A 2 -70.47 22.60 -8.70
C LYS A 2 -69.41 21.52 -8.56
N LYS A 3 -68.93 20.99 -9.68
CA LYS A 3 -67.73 20.09 -9.69
C LYS A 3 -66.50 20.96 -9.46
N GLN A 4 -65.84 20.80 -8.30
CA GLN A 4 -64.50 21.32 -8.06
C GLN A 4 -63.49 20.47 -8.82
N LEU A 5 -62.87 21.06 -9.81
CA LEU A 5 -61.70 20.49 -10.52
C LEU A 5 -60.50 20.65 -9.61
N LEU A 6 -60.05 19.56 -9.02
CA LEU A 6 -58.81 19.52 -8.24
C LEU A 6 -57.63 19.55 -9.25
N LEU A 7 -57.04 20.71 -9.43
CA LEU A 7 -55.83 20.87 -10.25
C LEU A 7 -54.65 20.33 -9.41
N LEU A 8 -54.24 19.11 -9.72
CA LEU A 8 -53.01 18.52 -9.13
C LEU A 8 -51.84 19.24 -9.79
N ALA A 9 -51.30 20.26 -9.14
CA ALA A 9 -50.03 20.86 -9.53
C ALA A 9 -48.93 19.84 -9.28
N MET A 10 -48.52 19.08 -10.33
CA MET A 10 -47.25 18.40 -10.36
C MET A 10 -46.15 19.47 -10.26
N ILE A 11 -45.63 19.68 -9.08
CA ILE A 11 -44.37 20.38 -8.92
C ILE A 11 -43.33 19.47 -9.56
N LEU A 12 -42.94 19.81 -10.80
CA LEU A 12 -41.71 19.28 -11.40
C LEU A 12 -40.54 19.88 -10.55
N LEU A 13 -40.18 19.19 -9.48
CA LEU A 13 -38.88 19.40 -8.92
C LEU A 13 -37.88 19.00 -10.03
N PRO A 14 -36.87 19.84 -10.34
CA PRO A 14 -35.85 19.41 -11.28
C PRO A 14 -35.26 18.13 -10.71
N LEU A 15 -35.36 17.03 -11.47
CA LEU A 15 -34.58 15.84 -11.20
C LEU A 15 -33.11 16.27 -11.35
N VAL A 16 -32.50 16.69 -10.26
CA VAL A 16 -31.04 16.76 -10.19
C VAL A 16 -30.60 15.31 -10.27
N ALA A 17 -29.99 14.95 -11.39
CA ALA A 17 -29.44 13.60 -11.54
C ALA A 17 -28.42 13.40 -10.40
N SER A 18 -28.80 12.63 -9.41
CA SER A 18 -27.91 12.21 -8.31
C SER A 18 -27.04 11.06 -8.80
N ALA A 19 -25.77 11.04 -8.45
CA ALA A 19 -24.87 9.94 -8.75
C ALA A 19 -24.99 8.78 -7.75
N HIS A 20 -25.90 8.91 -6.77
CA HIS A 20 -26.20 7.88 -5.78
C HIS A 20 -27.68 7.54 -5.75
N ASP A 21 -27.99 6.32 -5.33
CA ASP A 21 -29.37 5.82 -5.24
C ASP A 21 -30.01 6.13 -3.88
N ILE A 22 -29.21 6.08 -2.81
CA ILE A 22 -29.67 6.35 -1.43
C ILE A 22 -28.60 7.09 -0.61
N GLU A 23 -29.06 7.85 0.37
CA GLU A 23 -28.23 8.49 1.39
C GLU A 23 -28.73 8.10 2.77
N VAL A 24 -27.81 7.73 3.68
CA VAL A 24 -28.15 7.30 5.04
C VAL A 24 -27.12 7.83 6.02
N GLN A 25 -27.58 8.35 7.17
CA GLN A 25 -26.69 8.70 8.25
C GLN A 25 -26.16 7.44 8.93
N ASN A 26 -24.84 7.39 9.15
CA ASN A 26 -24.21 6.36 9.97
C ASN A 26 -24.39 6.64 11.48
N ALA A 27 -23.86 5.78 12.34
CA ALA A 27 -23.95 5.92 13.79
C ALA A 27 -23.31 7.22 14.32
N ASP A 28 -22.35 7.80 13.58
CA ASP A 28 -21.66 9.05 13.93
C ASP A 28 -22.39 10.29 13.40
N GLY A 29 -23.59 10.14 12.83
CA GLY A 29 -24.39 11.21 12.24
C GLY A 29 -23.84 11.75 10.92
N LYS A 30 -22.93 11.02 10.27
CA LYS A 30 -22.41 11.35 8.94
C LYS A 30 -23.31 10.77 7.86
N THR A 31 -23.71 11.57 6.89
CA THR A 31 -24.41 11.08 5.70
C THR A 31 -23.43 10.35 4.82
N ILE A 32 -23.76 9.12 4.46
CA ILE A 32 -22.99 8.31 3.49
C ILE A 32 -23.90 8.00 2.31
N TYR A 33 -23.35 8.12 1.11
CA TYR A 33 -24.05 7.91 -0.16
C TYR A 33 -23.75 6.53 -0.70
N TYR A 34 -24.79 5.87 -1.23
CA TYR A 34 -24.68 4.50 -1.70
C TYR A 34 -25.36 4.31 -3.06
N ASN A 35 -24.79 3.43 -3.87
CA ASN A 35 -25.43 2.86 -5.04
C ASN A 35 -25.85 1.42 -4.76
N TYR A 36 -26.98 1.01 -5.34
CA TYR A 36 -27.34 -0.39 -5.40
C TYR A 36 -26.46 -1.13 -6.39
N ILE A 37 -25.93 -2.26 -5.98
CA ILE A 37 -25.18 -3.19 -6.82
C ILE A 37 -25.77 -4.60 -6.70
N ASN A 38 -25.31 -5.52 -7.54
CA ASN A 38 -25.76 -6.92 -7.54
C ASN A 38 -27.30 -7.03 -7.51
N ASP A 39 -27.96 -6.42 -8.51
CA ASP A 39 -29.44 -6.37 -8.66
C ASP A 39 -30.16 -5.81 -7.42
N GLY A 40 -29.53 -4.86 -6.74
CA GLY A 40 -30.07 -4.17 -5.57
C GLY A 40 -30.03 -4.98 -4.27
N THR A 41 -29.23 -6.06 -4.22
CA THR A 41 -29.07 -6.89 -3.02
C THR A 41 -27.95 -6.38 -2.10
N GLU A 42 -27.01 -5.61 -2.64
CA GLU A 42 -25.86 -5.06 -1.93
C GLU A 42 -25.71 -3.56 -2.20
N LEU A 43 -24.84 -2.92 -1.41
CA LEU A 43 -24.53 -1.50 -1.50
C LEU A 43 -23.04 -1.26 -1.76
N GLN A 44 -22.79 -0.24 -2.55
CA GLN A 44 -21.46 0.33 -2.78
C GLN A 44 -21.45 1.76 -2.23
N VAL A 45 -20.45 2.12 -1.42
CA VAL A 45 -20.21 3.52 -1.03
C VAL A 45 -19.83 4.33 -2.26
N THR A 46 -20.44 5.51 -2.41
CA THR A 46 -20.19 6.43 -3.52
C THR A 46 -20.15 7.87 -3.05
N TYR A 47 -20.19 8.83 -3.93
CA TYR A 47 -20.22 10.28 -3.67
C TYR A 47 -21.65 10.84 -3.84
N GLY A 48 -21.90 12.01 -3.23
CA GLY A 48 -23.12 12.79 -3.48
C GLY A 48 -23.13 13.44 -4.86
N GLY A 49 -24.04 14.37 -5.08
CA GLY A 49 -24.07 15.19 -6.28
C GLY A 49 -24.29 14.44 -7.60
N SER A 50 -24.06 15.15 -8.72
CA SER A 50 -24.30 14.62 -10.07
C SER A 50 -23.05 13.98 -10.71
N ASN A 51 -21.86 14.29 -10.18
CA ASN A 51 -20.58 13.70 -10.58
C ASN A 51 -19.58 13.82 -9.42
N TYR A 52 -18.46 13.09 -9.51
CA TYR A 52 -17.47 12.95 -8.42
C TYR A 52 -16.80 14.27 -7.97
N ASN A 53 -16.85 15.33 -8.74
CA ASN A 53 -16.29 16.64 -8.42
C ASN A 53 -17.36 17.72 -8.14
N SER A 54 -18.64 17.35 -8.03
CA SER A 54 -19.74 18.29 -7.76
C SER A 54 -19.71 18.81 -6.32
N TYR A 55 -19.25 17.98 -5.37
CA TYR A 55 -19.16 18.30 -3.94
C TYR A 55 -17.79 17.89 -3.42
N LEU A 56 -16.79 18.75 -3.64
CA LEU A 56 -15.46 18.56 -3.07
C LEU A 56 -15.53 18.62 -1.54
N ASN A 57 -14.73 17.80 -0.87
CA ASN A 57 -14.67 17.74 0.59
C ASN A 57 -16.00 17.34 1.27
N GLU A 58 -16.76 16.47 0.64
CA GLU A 58 -18.07 16.00 1.09
C GLU A 58 -18.00 15.22 2.40
N TYR A 59 -16.97 14.38 2.57
CA TYR A 59 -16.71 13.66 3.80
C TYR A 59 -15.60 14.32 4.60
N GLN A 60 -15.87 14.58 5.90
CA GLN A 60 -14.95 15.28 6.79
C GLN A 60 -14.81 14.57 8.14
N GLY A 61 -13.64 14.69 8.77
CA GLY A 61 -13.33 14.09 10.05
C GLY A 61 -13.23 12.58 9.95
N ASN A 62 -13.65 11.87 10.99
CA ASN A 62 -13.66 10.41 11.00
C ASN A 62 -14.93 9.90 10.34
N VAL A 63 -14.81 8.90 9.49
CA VAL A 63 -15.94 8.20 8.84
C VAL A 63 -15.85 6.70 9.14
N VAL A 64 -16.90 6.16 9.72
CA VAL A 64 -17.06 4.72 9.91
C VAL A 64 -18.08 4.22 8.90
N ILE A 65 -17.65 3.39 7.96
CA ILE A 65 -18.54 2.74 6.99
C ILE A 65 -19.22 1.57 7.73
N PRO A 66 -20.56 1.50 7.76
CA PRO A 66 -21.26 0.39 8.41
C PRO A 66 -21.18 -0.90 7.57
N GLU A 67 -21.24 -2.06 8.21
CA GLU A 67 -21.30 -3.35 7.50
C GLU A 67 -22.62 -3.51 6.72
N GLU A 68 -23.71 -2.97 7.28
CA GLU A 68 -25.06 -3.09 6.74
C GLU A 68 -25.81 -1.76 6.87
N VAL A 69 -26.69 -1.50 5.93
CA VAL A 69 -27.57 -0.33 5.92
C VAL A 69 -29.02 -0.79 5.77
N THR A 70 -29.89 -0.27 6.64
CA THR A 70 -31.34 -0.48 6.52
C THR A 70 -31.97 0.77 5.90
N TYR A 71 -32.60 0.59 4.73
CA TYR A 71 -33.32 1.64 4.02
C TYR A 71 -34.66 1.08 3.53
N MET A 72 -35.77 1.79 3.77
CA MET A 72 -37.14 1.34 3.42
C MET A 72 -37.43 -0.10 3.88
N ASN A 73 -37.14 -0.42 5.14
CA ASN A 73 -37.35 -1.74 5.77
C ASN A 73 -36.59 -2.90 5.10
N ARG A 74 -35.53 -2.62 4.33
CA ARG A 74 -34.63 -3.63 3.76
C ARG A 74 -33.21 -3.38 4.20
N THR A 75 -32.60 -4.39 4.82
CA THR A 75 -31.19 -4.35 5.22
C THR A 75 -30.33 -4.94 4.09
N ARG A 76 -29.24 -4.24 3.76
CA ARG A 76 -28.29 -4.65 2.72
C ARG A 76 -26.87 -4.50 3.24
N LYS A 77 -25.99 -5.41 2.82
CA LYS A 77 -24.57 -5.31 3.13
C LYS A 77 -23.90 -4.24 2.26
N VAL A 78 -22.93 -3.54 2.86
CA VAL A 78 -22.01 -2.66 2.14
C VAL A 78 -20.80 -3.50 1.76
N THR A 79 -20.65 -3.83 0.49
CA THR A 79 -19.64 -4.80 0.01
C THR A 79 -18.52 -4.19 -0.80
N SER A 80 -18.62 -2.91 -1.17
CA SER A 80 -17.54 -2.22 -1.88
C SER A 80 -17.51 -0.72 -1.61
N ILE A 81 -16.32 -0.13 -1.83
CA ILE A 81 -16.14 1.31 -1.98
C ILE A 81 -15.98 1.57 -3.47
N GLY A 82 -16.85 2.40 -4.03
CA GLY A 82 -16.88 2.71 -5.46
C GLY A 82 -15.75 3.62 -5.89
N SER A 83 -15.57 3.72 -7.20
CA SER A 83 -14.64 4.68 -7.78
C SER A 83 -15.04 6.11 -7.40
N TYR A 84 -14.06 6.94 -7.04
CA TYR A 84 -14.24 8.33 -6.63
C TYR A 84 -15.09 8.55 -5.37
N ALA A 85 -15.40 7.50 -4.57
CA ALA A 85 -16.33 7.60 -3.44
C ALA A 85 -15.97 8.71 -2.42
N PHE A 86 -14.69 8.94 -2.17
CA PHE A 86 -14.16 9.97 -1.27
C PHE A 86 -13.21 10.93 -2.01
N TYR A 87 -13.44 11.14 -3.31
CA TYR A 87 -12.56 12.00 -4.13
C TYR A 87 -12.44 13.41 -3.55
N ASP A 88 -11.20 13.89 -3.41
CA ASP A 88 -10.85 15.23 -2.91
C ASP A 88 -11.49 15.59 -1.56
N CYS A 89 -11.70 14.59 -0.69
CA CYS A 89 -12.16 14.81 0.67
C CYS A 89 -10.98 15.22 1.56
N SER A 90 -10.45 16.43 1.35
CA SER A 90 -9.27 16.94 2.07
C SER A 90 -9.50 17.13 3.57
N GLY A 91 -10.75 17.25 4.01
CA GLY A 91 -11.14 17.30 5.43
C GLY A 91 -11.32 15.91 6.09
N LEU A 92 -11.25 14.83 5.34
CA LEU A 92 -11.34 13.47 5.86
C LEU A 92 -10.07 13.12 6.63
N THR A 93 -10.19 12.73 7.90
CA THR A 93 -9.02 12.44 8.76
C THR A 93 -8.78 10.97 8.97
N SER A 94 -9.83 10.17 9.05
CA SER A 94 -9.73 8.71 9.10
C SER A 94 -10.94 8.01 8.49
N VAL A 95 -10.73 6.78 7.99
CA VAL A 95 -11.80 5.90 7.51
C VAL A 95 -11.62 4.52 8.09
N THR A 96 -12.72 3.97 8.61
CA THR A 96 -12.81 2.55 9.01
C THR A 96 -13.61 1.80 7.97
N ILE A 97 -12.97 0.85 7.29
CA ILE A 97 -13.55 -0.01 6.26
C ILE A 97 -13.95 -1.34 6.91
N PRO A 98 -15.24 -1.74 6.89
CA PRO A 98 -15.72 -2.92 7.58
C PRO A 98 -15.37 -4.22 6.87
N ASN A 99 -15.54 -5.35 7.57
CA ASN A 99 -15.25 -6.68 7.02
C ASN A 99 -16.20 -7.13 5.89
N SER A 100 -17.31 -6.45 5.70
CA SER A 100 -18.21 -6.70 4.57
C SER A 100 -17.66 -6.19 3.24
N VAL A 101 -16.72 -5.22 3.26
CA VAL A 101 -16.13 -4.62 2.05
C VAL A 101 -15.01 -5.51 1.51
N THR A 102 -15.11 -5.88 0.23
CA THR A 102 -14.16 -6.76 -0.47
C THR A 102 -13.31 -6.04 -1.52
N SER A 103 -13.69 -4.82 -1.92
CA SER A 103 -12.94 -4.04 -2.92
C SER A 103 -12.96 -2.55 -2.66
N ILE A 104 -11.89 -1.89 -3.05
CA ILE A 104 -11.72 -0.42 -3.07
C ILE A 104 -11.52 -0.02 -4.53
N GLY A 105 -12.40 0.81 -5.07
CA GLY A 105 -12.42 1.23 -6.47
C GLY A 105 -11.30 2.22 -6.83
N ASP A 106 -11.18 2.50 -8.12
CA ASP A 106 -10.22 3.46 -8.66
C ASP A 106 -10.52 4.87 -8.12
N PHE A 107 -9.47 5.62 -7.78
CA PHE A 107 -9.57 6.99 -7.26
C PHE A 107 -10.43 7.14 -6.00
N ALA A 108 -10.72 6.06 -5.27
CA ALA A 108 -11.69 6.07 -4.16
C ALA A 108 -11.37 7.12 -3.09
N PHE A 109 -10.10 7.33 -2.74
CA PHE A 109 -9.60 8.32 -1.77
C PHE A 109 -8.58 9.28 -2.40
N TYR A 110 -8.71 9.53 -3.71
CA TYR A 110 -7.79 10.42 -4.42
C TYR A 110 -7.86 11.85 -3.86
N TYR A 111 -6.69 12.47 -3.59
CA TYR A 111 -6.57 13.80 -2.98
C TYR A 111 -7.16 13.95 -1.56
N CYS A 112 -7.35 12.86 -0.81
CA CYS A 112 -7.70 12.95 0.61
C CYS A 112 -6.47 13.41 1.43
N SER A 113 -6.03 14.64 1.25
CA SER A 113 -4.78 15.15 1.83
C SER A 113 -4.77 15.21 3.36
N GLY A 114 -5.95 15.30 4.00
CA GLY A 114 -6.12 15.26 5.44
C GLY A 114 -6.15 13.86 6.05
N LEU A 115 -6.22 12.80 5.22
CA LEU A 115 -6.32 11.42 5.69
C LEU A 115 -5.00 10.99 6.34
N THR A 116 -5.01 10.82 7.67
CA THR A 116 -3.82 10.43 8.45
C THR A 116 -3.75 8.92 8.70
N SER A 117 -4.90 8.26 8.69
CA SER A 117 -4.99 6.81 8.89
C SER A 117 -6.16 6.19 8.13
N VAL A 118 -5.96 4.96 7.68
CA VAL A 118 -6.99 4.12 7.10
C VAL A 118 -6.86 2.72 7.65
N THR A 119 -7.98 2.17 8.12
CA THR A 119 -8.05 0.75 8.53
C THR A 119 -8.71 -0.03 7.40
N ILE A 120 -7.91 -0.83 6.70
CA ILE A 120 -8.38 -1.70 5.61
C ILE A 120 -8.64 -3.09 6.18
N SER A 121 -9.87 -3.60 6.01
CA SER A 121 -10.24 -4.91 6.55
C SER A 121 -9.57 -6.07 5.81
N ASN A 122 -9.44 -7.22 6.49
CA ASN A 122 -8.87 -8.44 5.91
C ASN A 122 -9.77 -9.11 4.83
N SER A 123 -10.92 -8.53 4.51
CA SER A 123 -11.79 -8.98 3.42
C SER A 123 -11.49 -8.28 2.09
N VAL A 124 -10.77 -7.16 2.12
CA VAL A 124 -10.41 -6.42 0.91
C VAL A 124 -9.37 -7.21 0.11
N THR A 125 -9.72 -7.59 -1.11
CA THR A 125 -8.87 -8.39 -2.01
C THR A 125 -8.17 -7.55 -3.08
N SER A 126 -8.66 -6.33 -3.35
CA SER A 126 -8.10 -5.44 -4.36
C SER A 126 -8.13 -3.98 -3.92
N ILE A 127 -7.06 -3.27 -4.27
CA ILE A 127 -6.92 -1.82 -4.14
C ILE A 127 -6.78 -1.26 -5.57
N GLY A 128 -7.73 -0.44 -5.99
CA GLY A 128 -7.83 0.10 -7.33
C GLY A 128 -6.72 1.07 -7.71
N ASN A 129 -6.69 1.47 -8.98
CA ASN A 129 -5.73 2.45 -9.47
C ASN A 129 -5.96 3.82 -8.80
N SER A 130 -4.88 4.47 -8.43
CA SER A 130 -4.91 5.78 -7.75
C SER A 130 -5.78 5.84 -6.49
N ALA A 131 -6.12 4.68 -5.88
CA ALA A 131 -7.10 4.61 -4.80
C ALA A 131 -6.77 5.54 -3.63
N PHE A 132 -5.50 5.68 -3.26
CA PHE A 132 -5.00 6.57 -2.20
C PHE A 132 -3.99 7.59 -2.73
N SER A 133 -3.97 7.86 -4.03
CA SER A 133 -3.01 8.82 -4.60
C SER A 133 -3.24 10.21 -4.02
N SER A 134 -2.15 10.92 -3.71
CA SER A 134 -2.15 12.26 -3.10
C SER A 134 -2.77 12.33 -1.69
N CYS A 135 -2.85 11.22 -0.96
CA CYS A 135 -3.13 11.21 0.47
C CYS A 135 -1.89 11.65 1.26
N SER A 136 -1.51 12.91 1.14
CA SER A 136 -0.22 13.41 1.67
C SER A 136 -0.13 13.40 3.20
N GLY A 137 -1.26 13.36 3.91
CA GLY A 137 -1.34 13.22 5.36
C GLY A 137 -1.13 11.80 5.87
N LEU A 138 -1.23 10.78 4.98
CA LEU A 138 -1.16 9.38 5.38
C LEU A 138 0.25 9.01 5.82
N THR A 139 0.42 8.66 7.11
CA THR A 139 1.73 8.38 7.70
C THR A 139 2.12 6.91 7.66
N SER A 140 1.14 6.03 7.66
CA SER A 140 1.32 4.59 7.55
C SER A 140 0.10 3.93 6.93
N VAL A 141 0.31 2.80 6.26
CA VAL A 141 -0.76 1.94 5.77
C VAL A 141 -0.39 0.47 5.99
N THR A 142 -1.36 -0.29 6.49
CA THR A 142 -1.24 -1.75 6.56
C THR A 142 -2.11 -2.34 5.45
N ILE A 143 -1.46 -2.94 4.46
CA ILE A 143 -2.14 -3.65 3.38
C ILE A 143 -2.46 -5.07 3.91
N PRO A 144 -3.74 -5.50 3.90
CA PRO A 144 -4.10 -6.79 4.48
C PRO A 144 -3.63 -7.99 3.64
N ASN A 145 -3.49 -9.14 4.30
CA ASN A 145 -3.04 -10.39 3.65
C ASN A 145 -4.03 -10.97 2.61
N SER A 146 -5.19 -10.36 2.45
CA SER A 146 -6.17 -10.69 1.40
C SER A 146 -5.86 -10.01 0.06
N VAL A 147 -5.08 -8.92 0.06
CA VAL A 147 -4.74 -8.17 -1.14
C VAL A 147 -3.70 -8.92 -1.95
N THR A 148 -3.99 -9.17 -3.23
CA THR A 148 -3.12 -9.91 -4.16
C THR A 148 -2.35 -9.01 -5.14
N SER A 149 -2.81 -7.77 -5.32
CA SER A 149 -2.14 -6.80 -6.20
C SER A 149 -2.33 -5.36 -5.70
N ILE A 150 -1.34 -4.53 -5.95
CA ILE A 150 -1.39 -3.09 -5.70
C ILE A 150 -1.54 -2.40 -7.06
N GLY A 151 -2.62 -1.62 -7.23
CA GLY A 151 -2.96 -0.94 -8.49
C GLY A 151 -1.94 0.12 -8.92
N ASN A 152 -2.04 0.58 -10.16
CA ASN A 152 -1.20 1.67 -10.65
C ASN A 152 -1.50 2.96 -9.85
N TYR A 153 -0.46 3.72 -9.50
CA TYR A 153 -0.56 4.96 -8.72
C TYR A 153 -1.26 4.81 -7.35
N ALA A 154 -1.48 3.58 -6.84
CA ALA A 154 -2.35 3.35 -5.69
C ALA A 154 -2.02 4.22 -4.46
N PHE A 155 -0.75 4.48 -4.19
CA PHE A 155 -0.23 5.32 -3.11
C PHE A 155 0.71 6.41 -3.62
N SER A 156 0.60 6.79 -4.90
CA SER A 156 1.45 7.85 -5.48
C SER A 156 1.25 9.17 -4.73
N MET A 157 2.31 9.95 -4.52
CA MET A 157 2.26 11.24 -3.82
C MET A 157 1.76 11.17 -2.36
N CYS A 158 1.79 10.00 -1.72
CA CYS A 158 1.61 9.88 -0.28
C CYS A 158 2.88 10.36 0.45
N SER A 159 3.16 11.66 0.39
CA SER A 159 4.43 12.24 0.84
C SER A 159 4.71 12.09 2.33
N GLY A 160 3.66 11.95 3.16
CA GLY A 160 3.75 11.67 4.59
C GLY A 160 4.01 10.22 4.95
N LEU A 161 3.93 9.28 3.99
CA LEU A 161 4.03 7.84 4.25
C LEU A 161 5.47 7.48 4.63
N THR A 162 5.69 7.13 5.91
CA THR A 162 7.02 6.79 6.43
C THR A 162 7.34 5.30 6.36
N SER A 163 6.30 4.47 6.33
CA SER A 163 6.43 3.02 6.25
C SER A 163 5.24 2.38 5.55
N VAL A 164 5.49 1.30 4.84
CA VAL A 164 4.48 0.43 4.25
C VAL A 164 4.87 -1.03 4.46
N THR A 165 3.89 -1.85 4.84
CA THR A 165 4.07 -3.30 4.88
C THR A 165 3.35 -3.91 3.69
N ILE A 166 4.11 -4.49 2.77
CA ILE A 166 3.58 -5.23 1.61
C ILE A 166 3.46 -6.70 2.03
N PRO A 167 2.26 -7.29 2.06
CA PRO A 167 2.07 -8.66 2.54
C PRO A 167 2.52 -9.71 1.54
N ASN A 168 2.79 -10.94 2.03
CA ASN A 168 3.18 -12.08 1.20
C ASN A 168 2.08 -12.60 0.25
N SER A 169 0.91 -12.02 0.26
CA SER A 169 -0.16 -12.27 -0.72
C SER A 169 -0.02 -11.49 -2.01
N VAL A 170 0.72 -10.37 -1.97
CA VAL A 170 0.91 -9.49 -3.13
C VAL A 170 1.86 -10.14 -4.12
N THR A 171 1.40 -10.26 -5.37
CA THR A 171 2.17 -10.85 -6.49
C THR A 171 2.68 -9.81 -7.47
N SER A 172 2.09 -8.60 -7.48
CA SER A 172 2.52 -7.51 -8.37
C SER A 172 2.34 -6.14 -7.72
N ILE A 173 3.26 -5.23 -8.04
CA ILE A 173 3.22 -3.82 -7.68
C ILE A 173 3.06 -3.04 -8.98
N GLY A 174 2.00 -2.25 -9.09
CA GLY A 174 1.64 -1.50 -10.30
C GLY A 174 2.61 -0.36 -10.64
N ASN A 175 2.47 0.20 -11.83
CA ASN A 175 3.23 1.35 -12.26
C ASN A 175 2.96 2.56 -11.34
N HIS A 176 4.01 3.31 -10.98
CA HIS A 176 3.92 4.49 -10.14
C HIS A 176 3.26 4.26 -8.76
N ALA A 177 3.16 3.01 -8.28
CA ALA A 177 2.34 2.66 -7.11
C ALA A 177 2.69 3.46 -5.84
N PHE A 178 3.98 3.77 -5.62
CA PHE A 178 4.50 4.56 -4.50
C PHE A 178 5.36 5.74 -4.98
N ARG A 179 5.14 6.20 -6.21
CA ARG A 179 5.87 7.35 -6.76
C ARG A 179 5.72 8.58 -5.87
N TYR A 180 6.82 9.30 -5.60
CA TYR A 180 6.84 10.51 -4.76
C TYR A 180 6.41 10.29 -3.29
N CYS A 181 6.59 9.09 -2.75
CA CYS A 181 6.47 8.84 -1.32
C CYS A 181 7.73 9.31 -0.58
N PHE A 182 7.90 10.63 -0.46
CA PHE A 182 9.13 11.25 0.05
C PHE A 182 9.50 10.83 1.47
N GLY A 183 8.47 10.50 2.31
CA GLY A 183 8.67 10.09 3.69
C GLY A 183 9.14 8.64 3.87
N LEU A 184 9.04 7.79 2.82
CA LEU A 184 9.30 6.36 2.92
C LEU A 184 10.80 6.11 3.12
N THR A 185 11.15 5.49 4.27
CA THR A 185 12.56 5.31 4.66
C THR A 185 13.14 3.97 4.25
N SER A 186 12.32 2.95 4.15
CA SER A 186 12.70 1.61 3.70
C SER A 186 11.53 0.87 3.08
N VAL A 187 11.82 -0.05 2.18
CA VAL A 187 10.81 -0.96 1.64
C VAL A 187 11.35 -2.37 1.52
N THR A 188 10.53 -3.34 1.91
CA THR A 188 10.79 -4.76 1.66
C THR A 188 9.75 -5.27 0.69
N ILE A 189 10.22 -5.69 -0.49
CA ILE A 189 9.41 -6.37 -1.50
C ILE A 189 9.40 -7.86 -1.14
N PRO A 190 8.23 -8.46 -0.84
CA PRO A 190 8.18 -9.85 -0.41
C PRO A 190 8.52 -10.84 -1.54
N ASN A 191 8.85 -12.08 -1.16
CA ASN A 191 9.21 -13.14 -2.11
C ASN A 191 8.06 -13.57 -3.04
N SER A 192 6.83 -13.22 -2.73
CA SER A 192 5.65 -13.47 -3.55
C SER A 192 5.53 -12.55 -4.76
N VAL A 193 6.14 -11.36 -4.70
CA VAL A 193 6.09 -10.38 -5.79
C VAL A 193 6.94 -10.87 -6.96
N THR A 194 6.33 -10.95 -8.13
CA THR A 194 7.00 -11.33 -9.38
C THR A 194 7.34 -10.13 -10.26
N SER A 195 6.59 -9.03 -10.14
CA SER A 195 6.81 -7.84 -10.95
C SER A 195 6.69 -6.54 -10.14
N ILE A 196 7.60 -5.62 -10.42
CA ILE A 196 7.60 -4.23 -9.94
C ILE A 196 7.43 -3.36 -11.18
N GLY A 197 6.40 -2.50 -11.19
CA GLY A 197 6.06 -1.66 -12.33
C GLY A 197 7.03 -0.50 -12.57
N ASP A 198 6.82 0.20 -13.69
CA ASP A 198 7.56 1.40 -14.04
C ASP A 198 7.36 2.49 -12.97
N GLU A 199 8.45 3.16 -12.58
CA GLU A 199 8.44 4.26 -11.61
C GLU A 199 7.76 3.91 -10.27
N ALA A 200 7.68 2.62 -9.91
CA ALA A 200 6.91 2.19 -8.73
C ALA A 200 7.34 2.87 -7.42
N PHE A 201 8.63 3.20 -7.27
CA PHE A 201 9.23 3.92 -6.13
C PHE A 201 10.06 5.12 -6.59
N TYR A 202 9.71 5.70 -7.76
CA TYR A 202 10.41 6.84 -8.31
C TYR A 202 10.36 8.04 -7.35
N ASP A 203 11.53 8.66 -7.13
CA ASP A 203 11.70 9.85 -6.29
C ASP A 203 11.14 9.67 -4.85
N CYS A 204 11.26 8.45 -4.30
CA CYS A 204 11.05 8.21 -2.87
C CYS A 204 12.28 8.70 -2.10
N SER A 205 12.50 10.01 -2.04
CA SER A 205 13.77 10.64 -1.62
C SER A 205 14.21 10.31 -0.18
N GLY A 206 13.30 9.79 0.66
CA GLY A 206 13.61 9.30 2.00
C GLY A 206 14.21 7.89 2.07
N LEU A 207 14.19 7.10 0.96
CA LEU A 207 14.62 5.70 0.99
C LEU A 207 16.12 5.57 1.26
N THR A 208 16.46 4.87 2.33
CA THR A 208 17.85 4.51 2.68
C THR A 208 18.15 3.04 2.42
N SER A 209 17.13 2.20 2.30
CA SER A 209 17.31 0.80 1.98
C SER A 209 16.13 0.21 1.22
N VAL A 210 16.42 -0.73 0.33
CA VAL A 210 15.44 -1.57 -0.35
C VAL A 210 15.85 -3.03 -0.28
N THR A 211 14.88 -3.91 0.04
CA THR A 211 15.05 -5.36 -0.06
C THR A 211 14.15 -5.90 -1.17
N ILE A 212 14.74 -6.58 -2.14
CA ILE A 212 14.05 -7.18 -3.29
C ILE A 212 13.94 -8.68 -3.07
N GLY A 213 12.71 -9.18 -2.95
CA GLY A 213 12.42 -10.59 -2.69
C GLY A 213 12.86 -11.52 -3.83
N SER A 214 13.09 -12.78 -3.47
CA SER A 214 13.63 -13.80 -4.39
C SER A 214 12.70 -14.16 -5.56
N GLY A 215 11.40 -13.87 -5.46
CA GLY A 215 10.42 -14.16 -6.51
C GLY A 215 10.36 -13.12 -7.62
N VAL A 216 11.03 -11.96 -7.46
CA VAL A 216 10.99 -10.89 -8.47
C VAL A 216 11.70 -11.34 -9.75
N THR A 217 10.99 -11.24 -10.86
CA THR A 217 11.47 -11.62 -12.21
C THR A 217 11.48 -10.44 -13.19
N SER A 218 10.85 -9.30 -12.81
CA SER A 218 10.88 -8.07 -13.60
C SER A 218 10.83 -6.82 -12.73
N ILE A 219 11.59 -5.81 -13.11
CA ILE A 219 11.61 -4.48 -12.51
C ILE A 219 11.50 -3.47 -13.64
N GLY A 220 10.50 -2.61 -13.57
CA GLY A 220 10.20 -1.62 -14.58
C GLY A 220 11.22 -0.49 -14.68
N ASN A 221 11.06 0.33 -15.70
CA ASN A 221 11.87 1.51 -15.92
C ASN A 221 11.73 2.50 -14.77
N ASN A 222 12.84 3.12 -14.37
CA ASN A 222 12.91 4.13 -13.32
C ASN A 222 12.30 3.69 -11.97
N ALA A 223 12.16 2.37 -11.73
CA ALA A 223 11.43 1.87 -10.57
C ALA A 223 11.96 2.44 -9.24
N PHE A 224 13.27 2.68 -9.12
CA PHE A 224 13.97 3.26 -7.97
C PHE A 224 14.88 4.44 -8.38
N ASP A 225 14.57 5.10 -9.50
CA ASP A 225 15.33 6.28 -9.91
C ASP A 225 14.85 7.54 -9.16
N GLY A 226 15.60 8.62 -9.23
CA GLY A 226 15.30 9.87 -8.51
C GLY A 226 15.65 9.84 -7.02
N VAL A 227 16.21 8.74 -6.51
CA VAL A 227 16.60 8.60 -5.09
C VAL A 227 17.96 7.92 -4.96
N ASP A 228 18.76 8.38 -3.99
CA ASP A 228 20.07 7.81 -3.69
C ASP A 228 19.95 6.80 -2.54
N ILE A 229 19.88 5.53 -2.88
CA ILE A 229 19.68 4.43 -1.93
C ILE A 229 21.04 3.86 -1.51
N PRO A 230 21.51 4.06 -0.27
CA PRO A 230 22.83 3.55 0.17
C PRO A 230 22.92 2.03 0.24
N THR A 231 21.79 1.35 0.49
CA THR A 231 21.77 -0.10 0.69
C THR A 231 20.69 -0.75 -0.17
N VAL A 232 21.12 -1.60 -1.11
CA VAL A 232 20.24 -2.44 -1.92
C VAL A 232 20.49 -3.90 -1.56
N ILE A 233 19.46 -4.64 -1.22
CA ILE A 233 19.52 -6.06 -0.90
C ILE A 233 18.70 -6.79 -1.95
N SER A 234 19.31 -7.66 -2.71
CA SER A 234 18.62 -8.56 -3.64
C SER A 234 18.69 -9.99 -3.11
N LEU A 235 17.54 -10.64 -3.00
CA LEU A 235 17.43 -12.04 -2.61
C LEU A 235 17.29 -12.96 -3.83
N ILE A 236 17.51 -12.45 -5.04
CA ILE A 236 17.36 -13.15 -6.30
C ILE A 236 18.60 -14.02 -6.54
N GLU A 237 18.43 -15.34 -6.64
CA GLU A 237 19.55 -16.28 -6.87
C GLU A 237 20.01 -16.32 -8.34
N ASN A 238 19.08 -16.03 -9.26
CA ASN A 238 19.36 -15.99 -10.69
C ASN A 238 18.92 -14.60 -11.23
N PRO A 239 19.81 -13.60 -11.18
CA PRO A 239 19.47 -12.24 -11.58
C PRO A 239 19.13 -12.20 -13.08
N PHE A 240 18.14 -11.39 -13.41
CA PHE A 240 17.72 -11.04 -14.77
C PHE A 240 18.20 -9.65 -15.13
N THR A 241 18.21 -9.29 -16.40
CA THR A 241 18.63 -7.96 -16.89
C THR A 241 17.69 -6.87 -16.34
N ILE A 242 18.29 -5.82 -15.78
CA ILE A 242 17.62 -4.56 -15.43
C ILE A 242 18.21 -3.41 -16.23
N THR A 243 17.52 -2.28 -16.27
CA THR A 243 18.02 -1.11 -17.00
C THR A 243 19.18 -0.45 -16.24
N GLY A 244 20.34 -0.40 -16.88
CA GLY A 244 21.61 0.05 -16.28
C GLY A 244 21.76 1.57 -16.18
N LYS A 245 22.85 2.00 -15.53
CA LYS A 245 23.11 3.38 -15.11
C LYS A 245 23.24 4.42 -16.24
N THR A 246 23.55 4.01 -17.46
CA THR A 246 23.73 4.91 -18.61
C THR A 246 22.45 5.22 -19.36
N SER A 247 21.36 4.52 -19.05
CA SER A 247 20.04 4.74 -19.66
C SER A 247 19.30 5.89 -18.97
N ASP A 248 18.49 6.62 -19.73
CA ASP A 248 17.54 7.60 -19.19
C ASP A 248 16.38 6.92 -18.44
N TYR A 249 16.21 5.60 -18.64
CA TYR A 249 15.18 4.78 -18.01
C TYR A 249 15.76 3.82 -16.95
N ARG A 250 16.91 4.16 -16.37
CA ARG A 250 17.66 3.33 -15.42
C ARG A 250 16.82 2.89 -14.20
N THR A 251 16.98 1.65 -13.80
CA THR A 251 16.21 1.08 -12.66
C THR A 251 16.52 1.80 -11.34
N PHE A 252 17.77 2.16 -11.08
CA PHE A 252 18.24 2.92 -9.91
C PHE A 252 18.92 4.20 -10.34
N SER A 253 18.99 5.20 -9.44
CA SER A 253 19.74 6.43 -9.74
C SER A 253 21.21 6.14 -10.06
N GLN A 254 21.81 7.01 -10.86
CA GLN A 254 23.23 6.89 -11.19
C GLN A 254 24.09 6.90 -9.91
N ASN A 255 23.69 7.67 -8.90
CA ASN A 255 24.40 7.75 -7.63
C ASN A 255 24.26 6.45 -6.83
N THR A 256 23.08 5.81 -6.86
CA THR A 256 22.87 4.47 -6.27
C THR A 256 23.80 3.45 -6.92
N PHE A 257 23.87 3.37 -8.25
CA PHE A 257 24.80 2.47 -8.92
C PHE A 257 26.26 2.71 -8.54
N ASN A 258 26.67 3.96 -8.35
CA ASN A 258 28.05 4.31 -8.07
C ASN A 258 28.46 4.13 -6.60
N ASN A 259 27.56 4.36 -5.65
CA ASN A 259 27.91 4.52 -4.23
C ASN A 259 27.22 3.52 -3.30
N ALA A 260 26.10 2.91 -3.71
CA ALA A 260 25.41 1.93 -2.88
C ALA A 260 26.21 0.64 -2.72
N THR A 261 25.98 -0.05 -1.60
CA THR A 261 26.33 -1.46 -1.50
C THR A 261 25.14 -2.33 -1.91
N LEU A 262 25.32 -3.11 -2.97
CA LEU A 262 24.39 -4.17 -3.37
C LEU A 262 24.77 -5.46 -2.65
N TYR A 263 23.89 -5.96 -1.79
CA TYR A 263 24.03 -7.27 -1.15
C TYR A 263 23.28 -8.32 -1.96
N VAL A 264 23.93 -9.46 -2.23
CA VAL A 264 23.39 -10.55 -3.04
C VAL A 264 23.51 -11.89 -2.30
N PRO A 265 22.74 -12.93 -2.66
CA PRO A 265 22.84 -14.23 -2.03
C PRO A 265 24.26 -14.82 -2.15
N ASN A 266 24.66 -15.60 -1.15
CA ASN A 266 25.97 -16.25 -1.13
C ASN A 266 26.17 -17.14 -2.38
N GLY A 267 27.33 -17.04 -3.02
CA GLY A 267 27.66 -17.81 -4.24
C GLY A 267 27.06 -17.23 -5.52
N THR A 268 26.48 -16.03 -5.50
CA THR A 268 25.84 -15.43 -6.69
C THR A 268 26.56 -14.19 -7.24
N ILE A 269 27.61 -13.70 -6.58
CA ILE A 269 28.29 -12.45 -6.94
C ILE A 269 28.73 -12.42 -8.42
N ASP A 270 29.23 -13.53 -8.94
CA ASP A 270 29.68 -13.61 -10.33
C ASP A 270 28.51 -13.55 -11.30
N LYS A 271 27.35 -14.07 -10.94
CA LYS A 271 26.12 -13.94 -11.73
C LYS A 271 25.70 -12.49 -11.83
N TYR A 272 25.71 -11.75 -10.71
CA TYR A 272 25.35 -10.32 -10.67
C TYR A 272 26.35 -9.48 -11.48
N LYS A 273 27.63 -9.76 -11.38
CA LYS A 273 28.69 -9.10 -12.18
C LYS A 273 28.61 -9.40 -13.67
N ALA A 274 27.97 -10.49 -14.06
CA ALA A 274 27.75 -10.87 -15.45
C ALA A 274 26.42 -10.39 -16.02
N THR A 275 25.45 -9.96 -15.17
CA THR A 275 24.10 -9.60 -15.60
C THR A 275 23.99 -8.10 -15.86
N ASP A 276 23.49 -7.74 -17.05
CA ASP A 276 23.32 -6.33 -17.47
C ASP A 276 22.44 -5.55 -16.47
N GLY A 277 22.87 -4.32 -16.22
CA GLY A 277 22.31 -3.43 -15.23
C GLY A 277 22.81 -3.72 -13.81
N TRP A 278 22.73 -4.95 -13.31
CA TRP A 278 23.28 -5.29 -11.99
C TRP A 278 24.78 -5.13 -11.90
N LYS A 279 25.51 -5.45 -12.98
CA LYS A 279 26.98 -5.25 -13.10
C LYS A 279 27.42 -3.79 -12.93
N ASP A 280 26.49 -2.84 -13.09
CA ASP A 280 26.77 -1.40 -12.97
C ASP A 280 26.94 -0.93 -11.52
N PHE A 281 26.54 -1.75 -10.54
CA PHE A 281 26.83 -1.46 -9.14
C PHE A 281 28.34 -1.55 -8.85
N ALA A 282 28.92 -0.45 -8.35
CA ALA A 282 30.34 -0.40 -8.03
C ALA A 282 30.72 -1.31 -6.85
N ASN A 283 29.82 -1.54 -5.90
CA ASN A 283 30.06 -2.33 -4.71
C ASN A 283 29.03 -3.47 -4.60
N ILE A 284 29.44 -4.69 -4.96
CA ILE A 284 28.61 -5.89 -4.81
C ILE A 284 29.24 -6.78 -3.74
N LYS A 285 28.44 -7.18 -2.73
CA LYS A 285 28.87 -8.03 -1.63
C LYS A 285 27.88 -9.19 -1.44
N GLU A 286 28.40 -10.33 -1.01
CA GLU A 286 27.57 -11.45 -0.61
C GLU A 286 27.04 -11.29 0.81
N GLY A 287 25.90 -11.94 1.09
CA GLY A 287 25.25 -11.94 2.39
C GLY A 287 24.10 -10.95 2.48
N ASN A 288 23.45 -10.93 3.63
CA ASN A 288 22.35 -10.01 3.93
C ASN A 288 22.69 -9.27 5.23
N PRO A 289 22.92 -7.96 5.21
CA PRO A 289 23.26 -7.19 6.40
C PRO A 289 22.16 -7.18 7.46
N THR A 290 20.92 -7.49 7.07
CA THR A 290 19.78 -7.63 7.99
C THR A 290 19.52 -9.07 8.40
N ALA A 291 20.29 -10.03 7.86
CA ALA A 291 20.14 -11.44 8.21
C ALA A 291 20.48 -11.68 9.69
N ILE A 292 19.67 -12.49 10.33
CA ILE A 292 19.97 -13.01 11.64
C ILE A 292 21.12 -14.01 11.47
N ASN A 293 22.28 -13.72 12.06
CA ASN A 293 23.39 -14.66 12.03
C ASN A 293 22.99 -15.95 12.76
N VAL A 294 23.03 -17.07 12.06
CA VAL A 294 22.94 -18.38 12.68
C VAL A 294 24.32 -18.72 13.19
N VAL A 295 24.48 -18.74 14.49
CA VAL A 295 25.74 -19.13 15.12
C VAL A 295 25.62 -20.61 15.48
N GLU A 296 26.42 -21.46 14.82
CA GLU A 296 26.39 -22.90 15.03
C GLU A 296 27.11 -23.33 16.32
N ASN A 297 28.12 -22.57 16.78
CA ASN A 297 28.86 -22.84 18.01
C ASN A 297 29.01 -21.59 18.87
N ILE A 298 28.26 -21.52 19.96
CA ILE A 298 28.44 -20.51 21.01
C ILE A 298 29.18 -21.18 22.15
N GLU A 299 30.39 -20.70 22.45
CA GLU A 299 31.03 -21.03 23.69
C GLU A 299 30.20 -20.45 24.85
N GLU A 300 29.49 -21.32 25.57
CA GLU A 300 28.46 -20.97 26.57
C GLU A 300 28.98 -20.10 27.71
N ASN A 301 30.29 -20.02 27.92
CA ASN A 301 30.85 -19.45 29.13
C ASN A 301 31.15 -17.93 29.11
N LYS A 302 30.90 -17.22 28.01
CA LYS A 302 31.17 -15.76 27.90
C LYS A 302 30.05 -14.91 27.27
N ALA A 303 28.96 -15.48 26.79
CA ALA A 303 27.93 -14.75 26.09
C ALA A 303 26.82 -14.27 27.06
N VAL A 304 26.46 -13.00 26.97
CA VAL A 304 25.28 -12.47 27.65
C VAL A 304 24.10 -12.67 26.70
N ILE A 305 23.13 -13.47 27.10
CA ILE A 305 22.01 -13.93 26.27
C ILE A 305 20.72 -13.34 26.81
N TYR A 306 19.92 -12.76 25.90
CA TYR A 306 18.60 -12.24 26.19
C TYR A 306 17.57 -12.86 25.22
N ASN A 307 16.33 -13.00 25.66
CA ASN A 307 15.22 -13.27 24.75
C ASN A 307 14.82 -11.99 23.97
N LEU A 308 13.89 -12.10 23.04
CA LEU A 308 13.41 -10.96 22.24
C LEU A 308 12.71 -9.87 23.06
N ASN A 309 12.31 -10.17 24.30
CA ASN A 309 11.70 -9.21 25.24
C ASN A 309 12.74 -8.54 26.14
N GLY A 310 14.04 -8.73 25.87
CA GLY A 310 15.13 -8.14 26.65
C GLY A 310 15.41 -8.83 28.01
N VAL A 311 14.81 -9.98 28.29
CA VAL A 311 15.01 -10.72 29.54
C VAL A 311 16.26 -11.60 29.42
N ARG A 312 17.21 -11.43 30.35
CA ARG A 312 18.44 -12.23 30.40
C ARG A 312 18.11 -13.71 30.60
N GLN A 313 18.76 -14.56 29.81
CA GLN A 313 18.62 -16.02 29.86
C GLN A 313 19.84 -16.66 30.48
N SER A 314 19.66 -17.80 31.12
CA SER A 314 20.77 -18.60 31.70
C SER A 314 21.56 -19.39 30.64
N GLY A 315 21.06 -19.44 29.40
CA GLY A 315 21.68 -20.09 28.24
C GLY A 315 20.88 -19.89 27.00
N PRO A 316 21.44 -20.22 25.83
CA PRO A 316 20.74 -20.09 24.56
C PRO A 316 19.62 -21.10 24.45
N LYS A 317 18.46 -20.66 23.94
CA LYS A 317 17.33 -21.53 23.66
C LYS A 317 17.14 -21.68 22.16
N LYS A 318 16.64 -22.84 21.72
CA LYS A 318 16.26 -23.05 20.33
C LYS A 318 15.29 -21.96 19.86
N GLY A 319 15.56 -21.35 18.71
CA GLY A 319 14.81 -20.21 18.18
C GLY A 319 15.57 -18.89 18.31
N PHE A 320 14.83 -17.77 18.40
CA PHE A 320 15.42 -16.42 18.42
C PHE A 320 16.00 -16.05 19.80
N ASN A 321 17.23 -15.57 19.79
CA ASN A 321 17.95 -15.06 20.96
C ASN A 321 18.63 -13.73 20.60
N ILE A 322 18.96 -12.93 21.63
CA ILE A 322 19.87 -11.77 21.51
C ILE A 322 21.13 -12.13 22.26
N ILE A 323 22.26 -12.29 21.57
CA ILE A 323 23.53 -12.68 22.13
C ILE A 323 24.55 -11.57 21.86
N ASN A 324 25.09 -10.99 22.93
CA ASN A 324 26.00 -9.85 22.84
C ASN A 324 25.45 -8.70 21.98
N GLY A 325 24.15 -8.41 22.14
CA GLY A 325 23.44 -7.35 21.38
C GLY A 325 23.07 -7.70 19.94
N LYS A 326 23.36 -8.89 19.43
CA LYS A 326 23.02 -9.35 18.08
C LYS A 326 21.87 -10.35 18.11
N LYS A 327 20.94 -10.24 17.16
CA LYS A 327 19.88 -11.24 16.95
C LYS A 327 20.47 -12.52 16.39
N VAL A 328 20.18 -13.66 17.02
CA VAL A 328 20.73 -14.97 16.68
C VAL A 328 19.61 -16.01 16.67
N VAL A 329 19.60 -16.89 15.68
CA VAL A 329 18.71 -18.06 15.64
C VAL A 329 19.55 -19.30 15.95
N LEU A 330 19.12 -20.07 16.95
CA LEU A 330 19.68 -21.38 17.24
C LEU A 330 18.76 -22.46 16.71
N LYS A 331 19.32 -23.39 15.95
CA LYS A 331 18.61 -24.52 15.36
C LYS A 331 18.32 -25.64 16.36
#